data_bf71d32200e181c3702e6b20642cb898
#
_entry.id   bf71d32200e181c3702e6b20642cb898
#
_cell.length_a   1.000
_cell.length_b   1.000
_cell.length_c   1.000
_cell.angle_alpha   90.00
_cell.angle_beta   90.00
_cell.angle_gamma   90.00
#
_symmetry.space_group_name_H-M   'P 1'
#
loop_
_entity.id
_entity.type
_entity.pdbx_description
1 polymer ?
#
loop_
_entity_poly.entity_id
_entity_poly.type
_entity_poly.pdbx_seq_one_letter_code
_entity_poly.pdbx_strand_id
1 'polypeptide(L)'
;MNRKISVGMTVTIVILAMTVTFSITMLMAMRLFDHTVTSVKEKESMYNKVAEVDRYVRANDYYDIDETVLYDRLTAGYLLGTGDKYARYYTASAYTDLLNAQSGKLMGIGVELAIDQSGYAKVIKVYDESPAKEAGLQRGDYITTIDGADIKSLGSVEAVQNKLRGESGTSVNVSWLDSENAQHTADLTHSGFTANSVDSVLVQGNVGYIKIWQFDNSTPSELDFALRSLTASGAQSFIFDLRDNGGGILDDAISCIELVAPEDVLAYAEDKAGNRTLLGSSTGDSVISQPTVCLVNENTASAAELFASSLRTLCGTRLVGSTTMGKGTIQSSPQRLSDGSAVVVTVAKLICGDGSCFDGTGLTVDVERPLTADEQVSYYDYTLDTDPQIQRAVSTAQQLTGVTTVGGVNDADIAADSAAASSEAAAESTASSEAAGEAEASSEAGAEGEQEASSTESAS
;
A
#
# COMPACT_ATOMS: atom_id res chain seq x y z
N MET A 1 3.54 -28.49 68.24
CA MET A 1 3.10 -27.36 69.10
C MET A 1 2.01 -26.56 68.39
N ASN A 2 0.73 -26.90 68.67
CA ASN A 2 -0.42 -26.13 68.15
C ASN A 2 -0.58 -24.86 69.01
N ARG A 3 -0.05 -23.72 68.58
CA ARG A 3 -0.39 -22.43 69.20
C ARG A 3 -1.83 -22.07 68.78
N LYS A 4 -2.75 -22.17 69.73
CA LYS A 4 -4.13 -21.68 69.55
C LYS A 4 -4.05 -20.14 69.51
N ILE A 5 -4.41 -19.56 68.35
CA ILE A 5 -4.53 -18.11 68.20
C ILE A 5 -5.72 -17.66 69.05
N SER A 6 -5.57 -16.62 69.84
CA SER A 6 -6.67 -16.09 70.64
C SER A 6 -7.73 -15.44 69.78
N VAL A 7 -9.01 -15.58 70.15
CA VAL A 7 -10.13 -14.99 69.40
C VAL A 7 -9.93 -13.50 69.16
N GLY A 8 -9.37 -12.77 70.11
CA GLY A 8 -9.05 -11.34 69.93
C GLY A 8 -8.03 -11.07 68.82
N MET A 9 -6.96 -11.91 68.75
CA MET A 9 -5.94 -11.79 67.71
C MET A 9 -6.49 -12.12 66.30
N THR A 10 -7.40 -13.10 66.22
CA THR A 10 -8.08 -13.40 64.95
C THR A 10 -8.96 -12.27 64.46
N VAL A 11 -9.73 -11.63 65.40
CA VAL A 11 -10.56 -10.47 65.07
C VAL A 11 -9.71 -9.27 64.62
N THR A 12 -8.59 -9.02 65.27
CA THR A 12 -7.68 -7.94 64.87
C THR A 12 -7.08 -8.16 63.49
N ILE A 13 -6.67 -9.41 63.15
CA ILE A 13 -6.14 -9.76 61.84
C ILE A 13 -7.21 -9.58 60.73
N VAL A 14 -8.45 -10.03 61.01
CA VAL A 14 -9.56 -9.86 60.06
C VAL A 14 -9.89 -8.40 59.82
N ILE A 15 -9.94 -7.55 60.86
CA ILE A 15 -10.18 -6.12 60.69
C ILE A 15 -9.04 -5.48 59.90
N LEU A 16 -7.79 -5.82 60.18
CA LEU A 16 -6.62 -5.29 59.45
C LEU A 16 -6.69 -5.71 57.98
N ALA A 17 -6.98 -6.98 57.69
CA ALA A 17 -7.14 -7.47 56.33
C ALA A 17 -8.25 -6.73 55.57
N MET A 18 -9.42 -6.58 56.22
CA MET A 18 -10.53 -5.82 55.63
C MET A 18 -10.17 -4.36 55.33
N THR A 19 -9.46 -3.68 56.26
CA THR A 19 -9.04 -2.30 56.06
C THR A 19 -8.04 -2.18 54.88
N VAL A 20 -7.07 -3.05 54.81
CA VAL A 20 -6.10 -3.10 53.72
C VAL A 20 -6.78 -3.37 52.37
N THR A 21 -7.67 -4.38 52.32
CA THR A 21 -8.43 -4.71 51.11
C THR A 21 -9.30 -3.52 50.66
N PHE A 22 -10.02 -2.90 51.61
CA PHE A 22 -10.85 -1.75 51.32
C PHE A 22 -10.01 -0.57 50.77
N SER A 23 -8.85 -0.29 51.40
CA SER A 23 -7.96 0.79 50.94
C SER A 23 -7.42 0.54 49.54
N ILE A 24 -6.99 -0.68 49.26
CA ILE A 24 -6.50 -1.06 47.89
C ILE A 24 -7.62 -0.95 46.86
N THR A 25 -8.82 -1.49 47.18
CA THR A 25 -9.98 -1.42 46.29
C THR A 25 -10.40 0.02 46.02
N MET A 26 -10.40 0.86 47.07
CA MET A 26 -10.75 2.28 46.95
C MET A 26 -9.70 3.05 46.10
N LEU A 27 -8.41 2.79 46.27
CA LEU A 27 -7.36 3.42 45.47
C LEU A 27 -7.46 2.97 43.98
N MET A 28 -7.73 1.70 43.74
CA MET A 28 -8.00 1.23 42.38
C MET A 28 -9.25 1.86 41.76
N ALA A 29 -10.33 1.93 42.53
CA ALA A 29 -11.58 2.57 42.09
C ALA A 29 -11.38 4.06 41.78
N MET A 30 -10.64 4.78 42.64
CA MET A 30 -10.29 6.20 42.40
C MET A 30 -9.47 6.37 41.10
N ARG A 31 -8.43 5.56 40.88
CA ARG A 31 -7.63 5.62 39.64
C ARG A 31 -8.45 5.36 38.40
N LEU A 32 -9.31 4.34 38.41
CA LEU A 32 -10.21 4.05 37.33
C LEU A 32 -11.22 5.16 37.07
N PHE A 33 -11.76 5.76 38.15
CA PHE A 33 -12.70 6.86 38.07
C PHE A 33 -12.04 8.12 37.50
N ASP A 34 -10.85 8.50 38.01
CA ASP A 34 -10.10 9.68 37.53
C ASP A 34 -9.75 9.54 36.06
N HIS A 35 -9.29 8.37 35.62
CA HIS A 35 -9.02 8.09 34.21
C HIS A 35 -10.28 8.20 33.34
N THR A 36 -11.41 7.66 33.82
CA THR A 36 -12.69 7.72 33.11
C THR A 36 -13.21 9.16 33.04
N VAL A 37 -13.15 9.92 34.12
CA VAL A 37 -13.61 11.32 34.18
C VAL A 37 -12.76 12.23 33.30
N THR A 38 -11.45 12.07 33.28
CA THR A 38 -10.55 12.84 32.40
C THR A 38 -10.88 12.57 30.93
N SER A 39 -11.00 11.30 30.56
CA SER A 39 -11.39 10.88 29.19
C SER A 39 -12.77 11.44 28.79
N VAL A 40 -13.75 11.50 29.72
CA VAL A 40 -15.08 12.07 29.44
C VAL A 40 -14.99 13.58 29.20
N LYS A 41 -14.20 14.32 30.00
CA LYS A 41 -14.04 15.79 29.84
C LYS A 41 -13.36 16.14 28.50
N GLU A 42 -12.34 15.38 28.09
CA GLU A 42 -11.67 15.60 26.81
C GLU A 42 -12.63 15.35 25.64
N LYS A 43 -13.38 14.25 25.68
CA LYS A 43 -14.40 13.93 24.69
C LYS A 43 -15.53 14.96 24.67
N GLU A 44 -16.00 15.42 25.83
CA GLU A 44 -17.03 16.45 25.96
C GLU A 44 -16.59 17.76 25.28
N SER A 45 -15.35 18.19 25.47
CA SER A 45 -14.81 19.39 24.83
C SER A 45 -14.83 19.27 23.29
N MET A 46 -14.44 18.12 22.76
CA MET A 46 -14.45 17.85 21.32
C MET A 46 -15.89 17.86 20.76
N TYR A 47 -16.80 17.13 21.40
CA TYR A 47 -18.20 17.09 20.98
C TYR A 47 -18.91 18.45 21.08
N ASN A 48 -18.63 19.23 22.13
CA ASN A 48 -19.15 20.58 22.27
C ASN A 48 -18.70 21.51 21.15
N LYS A 49 -17.41 21.42 20.74
CA LYS A 49 -16.88 22.21 19.64
C LYS A 49 -17.58 21.84 18.32
N VAL A 50 -17.74 20.54 18.04
CA VAL A 50 -18.45 20.07 16.84
C VAL A 50 -19.91 20.56 16.87
N ALA A 51 -20.61 20.43 18.00
CA ALA A 51 -21.99 20.89 18.16
C ALA A 51 -22.15 22.41 18.03
N GLU A 52 -21.13 23.20 18.42
CA GLU A 52 -21.12 24.65 18.22
C GLU A 52 -21.03 25.00 16.72
N VAL A 53 -20.14 24.34 16.00
CA VAL A 53 -19.99 24.50 14.54
C VAL A 53 -21.26 24.09 13.82
N ASP A 54 -21.82 22.92 14.15
CA ASP A 54 -23.06 22.41 13.57
C ASP A 54 -24.22 23.41 13.74
N ARG A 55 -24.41 23.92 14.96
CA ARG A 55 -25.45 24.92 15.25
C ARG A 55 -25.28 26.19 14.42
N TYR A 56 -24.05 26.67 14.29
CA TYR A 56 -23.77 27.89 13.52
C TYR A 56 -24.03 27.67 12.04
N VAL A 57 -23.54 26.55 11.47
CA VAL A 57 -23.72 26.20 10.05
C VAL A 57 -25.22 26.06 9.72
N ARG A 58 -25.96 25.25 10.49
CA ARG A 58 -27.41 25.04 10.26
C ARG A 58 -28.23 26.32 10.38
N ALA A 59 -27.75 27.30 11.14
CA ALA A 59 -28.46 28.57 11.29
C ALA A 59 -28.14 29.59 10.19
N ASN A 60 -27.04 29.49 9.49
CA ASN A 60 -26.51 30.56 8.64
C ASN A 60 -26.12 30.11 7.23
N ASP A 61 -25.96 28.80 6.98
CA ASP A 61 -25.57 28.30 5.64
C ASP A 61 -26.72 28.57 4.64
N TYR A 62 -26.32 28.99 3.45
CA TYR A 62 -27.23 29.24 2.35
C TYR A 62 -27.67 27.94 1.66
N TYR A 63 -26.86 26.90 1.73
CA TYR A 63 -27.12 25.64 1.04
C TYR A 63 -27.80 24.62 1.95
N ASP A 64 -28.59 23.74 1.35
CA ASP A 64 -29.16 22.58 2.03
C ASP A 64 -28.03 21.60 2.40
N ILE A 65 -28.10 21.07 3.61
CA ILE A 65 -27.09 20.12 4.13
C ILE A 65 -27.54 18.70 3.80
N ASP A 66 -26.69 17.99 3.06
CA ASP A 66 -26.81 16.54 2.91
C ASP A 66 -26.22 15.88 4.15
N GLU A 67 -27.07 15.31 4.99
CA GLU A 67 -26.67 14.68 6.26
C GLU A 67 -25.73 13.50 6.07
N THR A 68 -25.93 12.70 5.01
CA THR A 68 -25.07 11.53 4.72
C THR A 68 -23.67 11.98 4.38
N VAL A 69 -23.54 12.93 3.49
CA VAL A 69 -22.25 13.50 3.09
C VAL A 69 -21.57 14.18 4.27
N LEU A 70 -22.33 14.90 5.11
CA LEU A 70 -21.79 15.55 6.30
C LEU A 70 -21.20 14.53 7.28
N TYR A 71 -21.92 13.44 7.58
CA TYR A 71 -21.45 12.41 8.52
C TYR A 71 -20.24 11.65 7.97
N ASP A 72 -20.24 11.30 6.68
CA ASP A 72 -19.09 10.66 6.04
C ASP A 72 -17.83 11.54 6.12
N ARG A 73 -17.97 12.83 5.79
CA ARG A 73 -16.85 13.79 5.83
C ARG A 73 -16.38 14.09 7.26
N LEU A 74 -17.29 14.16 8.22
CA LEU A 74 -16.97 14.35 9.63
C LEU A 74 -16.15 13.16 10.17
N THR A 75 -16.58 11.94 9.85
CA THR A 75 -15.88 10.72 10.26
C THR A 75 -14.50 10.60 9.60
N ALA A 76 -14.42 10.86 8.31
CA ALA A 76 -13.14 10.91 7.58
C ALA A 76 -12.20 12.00 8.14
N GLY A 77 -12.73 13.19 8.46
CA GLY A 77 -11.99 14.28 9.07
C GLY A 77 -11.48 13.96 10.48
N TYR A 78 -12.26 13.20 11.26
CA TYR A 78 -11.82 12.72 12.57
C TYR A 78 -10.57 11.82 12.44
N LEU A 79 -10.61 10.83 11.52
CA LEU A 79 -9.47 9.96 11.30
C LEU A 79 -8.25 10.73 10.79
N LEU A 80 -8.43 11.65 9.86
CA LEU A 80 -7.35 12.51 9.36
C LEU A 80 -6.72 13.31 10.51
N GLY A 81 -7.53 13.80 11.45
CA GLY A 81 -7.08 14.55 12.64
C GLY A 81 -6.27 13.72 13.65
N THR A 82 -6.27 12.38 13.56
CA THR A 82 -5.45 11.52 14.42
C THR A 82 -3.96 11.53 14.05
N GLY A 83 -3.62 11.96 12.84
CA GLY A 83 -2.26 11.91 12.30
C GLY A 83 -1.81 10.53 11.81
N ASP A 84 -2.68 9.52 11.88
CA ASP A 84 -2.43 8.21 11.28
C ASP A 84 -2.64 8.28 9.76
N LYS A 85 -1.52 8.34 9.01
CA LYS A 85 -1.54 8.44 7.54
C LYS A 85 -2.18 7.25 6.82
N TYR A 86 -2.33 6.13 7.51
CA TYR A 86 -2.92 4.90 6.97
C TYR A 86 -4.34 4.63 7.48
N ALA A 87 -4.84 5.44 8.44
CA ALA A 87 -6.24 5.34 8.82
C ALA A 87 -7.17 5.65 7.64
N ARG A 88 -8.23 4.89 7.50
CA ARG A 88 -9.20 5.02 6.40
C ARG A 88 -10.62 4.91 6.94
N TYR A 89 -11.47 5.74 6.38
CA TYR A 89 -12.92 5.61 6.48
C TYR A 89 -13.46 5.11 5.15
N TYR A 90 -14.31 4.10 5.21
CA TYR A 90 -15.02 3.56 4.06
C TYR A 90 -16.51 3.82 4.25
N THR A 91 -17.16 4.49 3.28
CA THR A 91 -18.63 4.52 3.22
C THR A 91 -19.17 3.10 3.10
N ALA A 92 -20.44 2.86 3.34
CA ALA A 92 -21.03 1.53 3.23
C ALA A 92 -20.84 0.90 1.84
N SER A 93 -20.91 1.69 0.78
CA SER A 93 -20.59 1.25 -0.59
C SER A 93 -19.13 0.90 -0.75
N ALA A 94 -18.21 1.81 -0.38
CA ALA A 94 -16.78 1.60 -0.52
C ALA A 94 -16.28 0.40 0.33
N TYR A 95 -16.94 0.13 1.46
CA TYR A 95 -16.63 -1.06 2.26
C TYR A 95 -17.08 -2.35 1.57
N THR A 96 -18.22 -2.34 0.91
CA THR A 96 -18.66 -3.48 0.09
C THR A 96 -17.70 -3.72 -1.07
N ASP A 97 -17.26 -2.67 -1.74
CA ASP A 97 -16.27 -2.76 -2.83
C ASP A 97 -14.93 -3.33 -2.33
N LEU A 98 -14.48 -2.90 -1.14
CA LEU A 98 -13.28 -3.46 -0.52
C LEU A 98 -13.40 -4.98 -0.27
N LEU A 99 -14.53 -5.44 0.27
CA LEU A 99 -14.75 -6.87 0.52
C LEU A 99 -14.80 -7.68 -0.79
N ASN A 100 -15.41 -7.12 -1.82
CA ASN A 100 -15.44 -7.73 -3.15
C ASN A 100 -14.03 -7.83 -3.74
N ALA A 101 -13.26 -6.74 -3.69
CA ALA A 101 -11.89 -6.72 -4.18
C ALA A 101 -10.99 -7.74 -3.44
N GLN A 102 -11.13 -7.88 -2.11
CA GLN A 102 -10.40 -8.88 -1.33
C GLN A 102 -10.76 -10.32 -1.71
N SER A 103 -11.93 -10.55 -2.29
CA SER A 103 -12.35 -11.87 -2.82
C SER A 103 -12.05 -12.05 -4.31
N GLY A 104 -11.25 -11.18 -4.93
CA GLY A 104 -10.96 -11.21 -6.37
C GLY A 104 -12.15 -10.85 -7.25
N LYS A 105 -13.26 -10.39 -6.67
CA LYS A 105 -14.47 -9.99 -7.40
C LYS A 105 -14.49 -8.47 -7.55
N LEU A 106 -14.30 -8.00 -8.75
CA LEU A 106 -14.39 -6.58 -9.07
C LEU A 106 -15.72 -6.26 -9.75
N MET A 107 -16.18 -5.02 -9.57
CA MET A 107 -17.36 -4.47 -10.22
C MET A 107 -16.95 -3.29 -11.09
N GLY A 108 -17.39 -3.27 -12.35
CA GLY A 108 -17.10 -2.18 -13.26
C GLY A 108 -17.04 -2.62 -14.71
N ILE A 109 -16.21 -1.93 -15.49
CA ILE A 109 -15.96 -2.28 -16.90
C ILE A 109 -14.72 -3.15 -17.11
N GLY A 110 -13.85 -3.31 -16.11
CA GLY A 110 -12.72 -4.25 -16.14
C GLY A 110 -11.47 -3.74 -16.85
N VAL A 111 -11.02 -2.52 -16.52
CA VAL A 111 -9.75 -1.95 -17.00
C VAL A 111 -8.93 -1.35 -15.87
N GLU A 112 -7.61 -1.43 -15.97
CA GLU A 112 -6.67 -0.59 -15.24
C GLU A 112 -6.11 0.48 -16.15
N LEU A 113 -5.91 1.68 -15.61
CA LEU A 113 -5.58 2.88 -16.37
C LEU A 113 -4.39 3.62 -15.78
N ALA A 114 -3.61 4.23 -16.64
CA ALA A 114 -2.62 5.27 -16.30
C ALA A 114 -2.87 6.51 -17.16
N ILE A 115 -2.59 7.71 -16.65
CA ILE A 115 -2.56 8.92 -17.48
C ILE A 115 -1.16 9.02 -18.07
N ASP A 116 -1.09 9.13 -19.38
CA ASP A 116 0.16 9.33 -20.08
C ASP A 116 0.41 10.82 -20.40
N GLN A 117 1.53 11.12 -21.06
CA GLN A 117 1.90 12.47 -21.44
C GLN A 117 0.92 13.14 -22.43
N SER A 118 0.11 12.36 -23.16
CA SER A 118 -0.93 12.93 -24.04
C SER A 118 -2.10 13.50 -23.25
N GLY A 119 -2.20 13.15 -21.94
CA GLY A 119 -3.29 13.48 -21.06
C GLY A 119 -4.51 12.57 -21.23
N TYR A 120 -4.44 11.55 -22.08
CA TYR A 120 -5.47 10.49 -22.17
C TYR A 120 -5.19 9.35 -21.18
N ALA A 121 -6.23 8.59 -20.89
CA ALA A 121 -6.11 7.41 -20.02
C ALA A 121 -5.71 6.19 -20.85
N LYS A 122 -4.45 5.76 -20.70
CA LYS A 122 -3.92 4.55 -21.33
C LYS A 122 -4.41 3.32 -20.58
N VAL A 123 -4.90 2.34 -21.32
CA VAL A 123 -5.29 1.03 -20.79
C VAL A 123 -4.03 0.20 -20.54
N ILE A 124 -3.72 -0.08 -19.26
CA ILE A 124 -2.54 -0.86 -18.86
C ILE A 124 -2.87 -2.33 -18.62
N LYS A 125 -4.13 -2.65 -18.30
CA LYS A 125 -4.66 -4.01 -18.17
C LYS A 125 -6.13 -4.03 -18.54
N VAL A 126 -6.56 -5.10 -19.20
CA VAL A 126 -7.97 -5.44 -19.41
C VAL A 126 -8.18 -6.81 -18.80
N TYR A 127 -9.14 -6.91 -17.89
CA TYR A 127 -9.45 -8.16 -17.22
C TYR A 127 -10.25 -9.09 -18.13
N ASP A 128 -9.97 -10.38 -18.04
CA ASP A 128 -10.75 -11.39 -18.74
C ASP A 128 -12.19 -11.43 -18.21
N GLU A 129 -13.12 -11.85 -19.05
CA GLU A 129 -14.57 -11.90 -18.74
C GLU A 129 -15.16 -10.53 -18.34
N SER A 130 -14.52 -9.42 -18.67
CA SER A 130 -14.97 -8.07 -18.38
C SER A 130 -15.70 -7.41 -19.54
N PRO A 131 -16.61 -6.43 -19.28
CA PRO A 131 -17.28 -5.67 -20.33
C PRO A 131 -16.34 -4.99 -21.32
N ALA A 132 -15.19 -4.49 -20.85
CA ALA A 132 -14.17 -3.88 -21.69
C ALA A 132 -13.55 -4.90 -22.67
N LYS A 133 -13.28 -6.12 -22.18
CA LYS A 133 -12.76 -7.21 -23.01
C LYS A 133 -13.74 -7.62 -24.10
N GLU A 134 -15.02 -7.74 -23.73
CA GLU A 134 -16.09 -8.06 -24.68
C GLU A 134 -16.28 -6.99 -25.75
N ALA A 135 -16.08 -5.73 -25.40
CA ALA A 135 -16.14 -4.59 -26.33
C ALA A 135 -14.89 -4.47 -27.21
N GLY A 136 -13.83 -5.26 -26.94
CA GLY A 136 -12.62 -5.27 -27.74
C GLY A 136 -11.53 -4.30 -27.29
N LEU A 137 -11.66 -3.66 -26.10
CA LEU A 137 -10.56 -2.88 -25.53
C LEU A 137 -9.35 -3.80 -25.29
N GLN A 138 -8.16 -3.24 -25.50
CA GLN A 138 -6.89 -3.95 -25.35
C GLN A 138 -5.91 -3.11 -24.55
N ARG A 139 -4.89 -3.76 -23.96
CA ARG A 139 -3.75 -3.05 -23.39
C ARG A 139 -3.08 -2.20 -24.46
N GLY A 140 -2.81 -0.94 -24.13
CA GLY A 140 -2.20 0.04 -25.03
C GLY A 140 -3.21 0.99 -25.66
N ASP A 141 -4.52 0.69 -25.62
CA ASP A 141 -5.56 1.60 -26.10
C ASP A 141 -5.64 2.86 -25.21
N TYR A 142 -6.18 3.95 -25.77
CA TYR A 142 -6.32 5.23 -25.08
C TYR A 142 -7.78 5.61 -24.94
N ILE A 143 -8.33 5.60 -23.74
CA ILE A 143 -9.67 6.14 -23.48
C ILE A 143 -9.63 7.66 -23.65
N THR A 144 -10.48 8.19 -24.50
CA THR A 144 -10.53 9.61 -24.85
C THR A 144 -11.71 10.35 -24.27
N THR A 145 -12.90 9.69 -24.20
CA THR A 145 -14.12 10.29 -23.59
C THR A 145 -14.87 9.26 -22.76
N ILE A 146 -15.54 9.75 -21.70
CA ILE A 146 -16.48 8.99 -20.89
C ILE A 146 -17.77 9.81 -20.77
N ASP A 147 -18.91 9.23 -21.20
CA ASP A 147 -20.22 9.92 -21.27
C ASP A 147 -20.12 11.28 -21.99
N GLY A 148 -19.33 11.34 -23.07
CA GLY A 148 -19.07 12.54 -23.83
C GLY A 148 -18.15 13.58 -23.17
N ALA A 149 -17.67 13.35 -21.97
CA ALA A 149 -16.68 14.21 -21.32
C ALA A 149 -15.25 13.82 -21.74
N ASP A 150 -14.45 14.80 -22.17
CA ASP A 150 -13.04 14.57 -22.52
C ASP A 150 -12.23 14.22 -21.28
N ILE A 151 -11.46 13.13 -21.34
CA ILE A 151 -10.61 12.62 -20.26
C ILE A 151 -9.62 13.69 -19.79
N LYS A 152 -9.04 14.48 -20.68
CA LYS A 152 -8.08 15.53 -20.34
C LYS A 152 -8.65 16.58 -19.37
N SER A 153 -9.98 16.74 -19.37
CA SER A 153 -10.63 17.67 -18.45
C SER A 153 -10.74 17.15 -17.01
N LEU A 154 -10.52 15.85 -16.79
CA LEU A 154 -10.64 15.19 -15.48
C LEU A 154 -9.37 15.31 -14.63
N GLY A 155 -8.19 15.44 -15.24
CA GLY A 155 -6.92 15.81 -14.61
C GLY A 155 -6.26 14.73 -13.73
N SER A 156 -6.92 13.59 -13.45
CA SER A 156 -6.32 12.51 -12.66
C SER A 156 -6.91 11.14 -13.00
N VAL A 157 -6.11 10.07 -12.80
CA VAL A 157 -6.56 8.67 -12.94
C VAL A 157 -7.77 8.38 -12.05
N GLU A 158 -7.74 8.87 -10.80
CA GLU A 158 -8.84 8.67 -9.86
C GLU A 158 -10.16 9.28 -10.35
N ALA A 159 -10.10 10.48 -10.93
CA ALA A 159 -11.30 11.12 -11.50
C ALA A 159 -11.84 10.33 -12.70
N VAL A 160 -10.97 9.76 -13.54
CA VAL A 160 -11.33 8.88 -14.65
C VAL A 160 -11.94 7.59 -14.12
N GLN A 161 -11.31 6.93 -13.16
CA GLN A 161 -11.82 5.70 -12.55
C GLN A 161 -13.18 5.91 -11.88
N ASN A 162 -13.37 7.05 -11.18
CA ASN A 162 -14.65 7.38 -10.55
C ASN A 162 -15.78 7.56 -11.57
N LYS A 163 -15.46 8.07 -12.77
CA LYS A 163 -16.43 8.17 -13.86
C LYS A 163 -16.75 6.82 -14.52
N LEU A 164 -15.80 5.90 -14.51
CA LEU A 164 -15.98 4.54 -15.04
C LEU A 164 -16.64 3.58 -14.04
N ARG A 165 -16.81 3.99 -12.79
CA ARG A 165 -17.54 3.21 -11.78
C ARG A 165 -19.04 3.36 -11.96
N GLY A 166 -19.77 2.30 -11.64
CA GLY A 166 -21.22 2.29 -11.68
C GLY A 166 -21.79 1.06 -10.98
N GLU A 167 -23.09 1.11 -10.67
CA GLU A 167 -23.79 -0.04 -10.12
C GLU A 167 -23.99 -1.11 -11.19
N SER A 168 -24.06 -2.38 -10.76
CA SER A 168 -24.32 -3.51 -11.66
C SER A 168 -25.53 -3.29 -12.54
N GLY A 169 -25.39 -3.48 -13.83
CA GLY A 169 -26.44 -3.30 -14.81
C GLY A 169 -26.62 -1.88 -15.32
N THR A 170 -25.93 -0.87 -14.76
CA THR A 170 -25.85 0.47 -15.35
C THR A 170 -24.81 0.48 -16.49
N SER A 171 -24.89 1.45 -17.40
CA SER A 171 -23.97 1.54 -18.54
C SER A 171 -23.24 2.87 -18.56
N VAL A 172 -22.02 2.87 -19.07
CA VAL A 172 -21.20 4.04 -19.31
C VAL A 172 -20.78 4.06 -20.78
N ASN A 173 -20.89 5.20 -21.46
CA ASN A 173 -20.42 5.35 -22.84
C ASN A 173 -18.94 5.68 -22.85
N VAL A 174 -18.12 4.85 -23.51
CA VAL A 174 -16.66 5.00 -23.57
C VAL A 174 -16.23 5.10 -25.02
N SER A 175 -15.40 6.13 -25.34
CA SER A 175 -14.69 6.19 -26.61
C SER A 175 -13.19 6.02 -26.38
N TRP A 176 -12.55 5.28 -27.28
CA TRP A 176 -11.10 5.04 -27.19
C TRP A 176 -10.44 5.02 -28.58
N LEU A 177 -9.14 5.18 -28.59
CA LEU A 177 -8.26 4.97 -29.74
C LEU A 177 -7.50 3.67 -29.54
N ASP A 178 -7.45 2.83 -30.58
CA ASP A 178 -6.62 1.62 -30.58
C ASP A 178 -5.16 1.92 -30.98
N SER A 179 -4.33 0.89 -31.05
CA SER A 179 -2.91 0.99 -31.44
C SER A 179 -2.68 1.56 -32.84
N GLU A 180 -3.70 1.52 -33.73
CA GLU A 180 -3.67 2.08 -35.08
C GLU A 180 -4.26 3.49 -35.14
N ASN A 181 -4.64 4.06 -33.98
CA ASN A 181 -5.36 5.32 -33.84
C ASN A 181 -6.77 5.31 -34.46
N ALA A 182 -7.36 4.15 -34.68
CA ALA A 182 -8.77 4.06 -35.05
C ALA A 182 -9.65 4.33 -33.83
N GLN A 183 -10.70 5.17 -34.05
CA GLN A 183 -11.63 5.53 -32.97
C GLN A 183 -12.74 4.49 -32.84
N HIS A 184 -12.95 4.02 -31.64
CA HIS A 184 -14.04 3.13 -31.24
C HIS A 184 -14.95 3.81 -30.21
N THR A 185 -16.19 3.38 -30.13
CA THR A 185 -17.14 3.85 -29.09
C THR A 185 -18.09 2.71 -28.76
N ALA A 186 -18.35 2.47 -27.49
CA ALA A 186 -19.31 1.49 -27.02
C ALA A 186 -19.98 1.91 -25.72
N ASP A 187 -21.19 1.42 -25.47
CA ASP A 187 -21.86 1.45 -24.18
C ASP A 187 -21.45 0.19 -23.41
N LEU A 188 -20.68 0.37 -22.33
CA LEU A 188 -20.18 -0.70 -21.49
C LEU A 188 -21.09 -0.86 -20.28
N THR A 189 -21.65 -2.05 -20.10
CA THR A 189 -22.52 -2.32 -18.93
C THR A 189 -21.69 -2.80 -17.77
N HIS A 190 -21.78 -2.13 -16.63
CA HIS A 190 -21.07 -2.54 -15.42
C HIS A 190 -21.52 -3.93 -14.98
N SER A 191 -20.57 -4.84 -14.82
CA SER A 191 -20.81 -6.20 -14.35
C SER A 191 -19.70 -6.65 -13.39
N GLY A 192 -19.94 -7.74 -12.65
CA GLY A 192 -18.92 -8.41 -11.87
C GLY A 192 -18.00 -9.22 -12.81
N PHE A 193 -16.69 -9.14 -12.56
CA PHE A 193 -15.68 -9.97 -13.21
C PHE A 193 -14.65 -10.42 -12.17
N THR A 194 -13.91 -11.49 -12.48
CA THR A 194 -12.85 -11.99 -11.62
C THR A 194 -11.52 -11.35 -12.03
N ALA A 195 -10.80 -10.82 -11.06
CA ALA A 195 -9.45 -10.30 -11.26
C ALA A 195 -8.44 -11.35 -10.75
N ASN A 196 -7.65 -11.90 -11.66
CA ASN A 196 -6.52 -12.72 -11.24
C ASN A 196 -5.47 -11.83 -10.57
N SER A 197 -5.03 -12.24 -9.40
CA SER A 197 -3.96 -11.57 -8.65
C SER A 197 -2.57 -12.03 -9.10
N VAL A 198 -2.47 -13.13 -9.86
CA VAL A 198 -1.20 -13.69 -10.36
C VAL A 198 -1.28 -13.93 -11.86
N ASP A 199 -0.33 -13.34 -12.60
CA ASP A 199 -0.06 -13.70 -13.99
C ASP A 199 1.28 -14.44 -14.08
N SER A 200 1.39 -15.46 -14.92
CA SER A 200 2.62 -16.24 -15.02
C SER A 200 2.93 -16.71 -16.43
N VAL A 201 4.22 -16.75 -16.77
CA VAL A 201 4.70 -17.21 -18.08
C VAL A 201 6.14 -17.71 -17.99
N LEU A 202 6.50 -18.71 -18.79
CA LEU A 202 7.89 -19.11 -18.96
C LEU A 202 8.55 -18.17 -19.98
N VAL A 203 9.59 -17.45 -19.57
CA VAL A 203 10.35 -16.53 -20.42
C VAL A 203 11.67 -17.15 -20.85
N GLN A 204 12.41 -16.44 -21.70
CA GLN A 204 13.68 -16.88 -22.29
C GLN A 204 14.69 -17.36 -21.22
N GLY A 205 15.37 -18.46 -21.47
CA GLY A 205 16.35 -19.06 -20.55
C GLY A 205 15.73 -19.91 -19.45
N ASN A 206 14.50 -20.42 -19.65
CA ASN A 206 13.76 -21.24 -18.70
C ASN A 206 13.56 -20.55 -17.35
N VAL A 207 13.28 -19.25 -17.39
CA VAL A 207 12.96 -18.47 -16.20
C VAL A 207 11.43 -18.37 -16.06
N GLY A 208 10.88 -18.80 -14.94
CA GLY A 208 9.47 -18.61 -14.62
C GLY A 208 9.23 -17.18 -14.17
N TYR A 209 8.57 -16.36 -14.99
CA TYR A 209 8.14 -15.02 -14.59
C TYR A 209 6.74 -15.08 -14.00
N ILE A 210 6.58 -14.48 -12.82
CA ILE A 210 5.33 -14.43 -12.05
C ILE A 210 5.12 -12.98 -11.60
N LYS A 211 4.09 -12.33 -12.13
CA LYS A 211 3.61 -11.03 -11.67
C LYS A 211 2.58 -11.24 -10.57
N ILE A 212 2.82 -10.68 -9.39
CA ILE A 212 1.83 -10.63 -8.29
C ILE A 212 1.33 -9.20 -8.20
N TRP A 213 0.07 -8.97 -8.59
CA TRP A 213 -0.53 -7.64 -8.62
C TRP A 213 -0.89 -7.13 -7.22
N GLN A 214 -1.41 -8.01 -6.39
CA GLN A 214 -1.77 -7.77 -4.99
C GLN A 214 -1.85 -9.08 -4.23
N PHE A 215 -1.97 -9.02 -2.91
CA PHE A 215 -2.26 -10.18 -2.08
C PHE A 215 -3.73 -10.16 -1.66
N ASP A 216 -4.52 -11.06 -2.20
CA ASP A 216 -5.93 -11.28 -1.90
C ASP A 216 -6.21 -12.78 -1.67
N ASN A 217 -7.46 -13.13 -1.37
CA ASN A 217 -7.83 -14.49 -1.01
C ASN A 217 -7.57 -15.54 -2.11
N SER A 218 -7.39 -15.13 -3.37
CA SER A 218 -7.09 -16.03 -4.49
C SER A 218 -5.59 -16.23 -4.69
N THR A 219 -4.77 -15.27 -4.28
CA THR A 219 -3.32 -15.22 -4.55
C THR A 219 -2.58 -16.50 -4.13
N PRO A 220 -2.79 -17.10 -2.93
CA PRO A 220 -2.06 -18.31 -2.56
C PRO A 220 -2.33 -19.48 -3.51
N SER A 221 -3.57 -19.70 -3.92
CA SER A 221 -3.93 -20.78 -4.83
C SER A 221 -3.45 -20.53 -6.26
N GLU A 222 -3.51 -19.29 -6.74
CA GLU A 222 -3.03 -18.90 -8.06
C GLU A 222 -1.49 -19.00 -8.14
N LEU A 223 -0.79 -18.60 -7.07
CA LEU A 223 0.66 -18.72 -6.98
C LEU A 223 1.11 -20.19 -6.93
N ASP A 224 0.45 -21.05 -6.13
CA ASP A 224 0.76 -22.49 -6.10
C ASP A 224 0.60 -23.10 -7.50
N PHE A 225 -0.50 -22.80 -8.18
CA PHE A 225 -0.73 -23.27 -9.55
C PHE A 225 0.35 -22.78 -10.52
N ALA A 226 0.72 -21.50 -10.47
CA ALA A 226 1.75 -20.90 -11.31
C ALA A 226 3.12 -21.55 -11.08
N LEU A 227 3.53 -21.74 -9.83
CA LEU A 227 4.81 -22.38 -9.48
C LEU A 227 4.89 -23.81 -9.99
N ARG A 228 3.84 -24.61 -9.78
CA ARG A 228 3.79 -26.01 -10.25
C ARG A 228 3.77 -26.10 -11.78
N SER A 229 2.97 -25.26 -12.44
CA SER A 229 2.86 -25.23 -13.91
C SER A 229 4.18 -24.85 -14.55
N LEU A 230 4.84 -23.79 -14.06
CA LEU A 230 6.13 -23.35 -14.61
C LEU A 230 7.25 -24.35 -14.31
N THR A 231 7.25 -24.98 -13.13
CA THR A 231 8.18 -26.06 -12.82
C THR A 231 8.00 -27.24 -13.77
N ALA A 232 6.77 -27.66 -14.03
CA ALA A 232 6.46 -28.72 -15.00
C ALA A 232 6.86 -28.34 -16.45
N SER A 233 6.84 -27.05 -16.77
CA SER A 233 7.29 -26.48 -18.04
C SER A 233 8.81 -26.31 -18.14
N GLY A 234 9.56 -26.67 -17.07
CA GLY A 234 11.03 -26.68 -17.05
C GLY A 234 11.68 -25.40 -16.55
N ALA A 235 10.98 -24.58 -15.76
CA ALA A 235 11.56 -23.41 -15.12
C ALA A 235 12.75 -23.81 -14.21
N GLN A 236 13.87 -23.15 -14.37
CA GLN A 236 15.11 -23.38 -13.60
C GLN A 236 15.36 -22.30 -12.54
N SER A 237 14.66 -21.18 -12.64
CA SER A 237 14.63 -20.08 -11.68
C SER A 237 13.31 -19.33 -11.78
N PHE A 238 13.00 -18.52 -10.79
CA PHE A 238 11.76 -17.75 -10.77
C PHE A 238 12.01 -16.26 -10.54
N ILE A 239 11.22 -15.41 -11.18
CA ILE A 239 11.13 -13.97 -10.91
C ILE A 239 9.73 -13.70 -10.37
N PHE A 240 9.66 -13.11 -9.17
CA PHE A 240 8.45 -12.55 -8.59
C PHE A 240 8.45 -11.04 -8.86
N ASP A 241 7.63 -10.57 -9.80
CA ASP A 241 7.49 -9.14 -10.06
C ASP A 241 6.43 -8.54 -9.12
N LEU A 242 6.92 -7.76 -8.16
CA LEU A 242 6.15 -7.04 -7.13
C LEU A 242 6.11 -5.54 -7.40
N ARG A 243 6.59 -5.05 -8.54
CA ARG A 243 6.49 -3.63 -8.88
C ARG A 243 5.03 -3.21 -8.88
N ASP A 244 4.75 -2.04 -8.32
CA ASP A 244 3.41 -1.46 -8.17
C ASP A 244 2.44 -2.31 -7.33
N ASN A 245 2.94 -3.31 -6.61
CA ASN A 245 2.16 -4.09 -5.65
C ASN A 245 2.16 -3.39 -4.28
N GLY A 246 1.06 -2.74 -3.93
CA GLY A 246 0.86 -2.05 -2.65
C GLY A 246 0.66 -2.96 -1.42
N GLY A 247 0.78 -4.27 -1.58
CA GLY A 247 0.53 -5.26 -0.54
C GLY A 247 -0.83 -5.94 -0.67
N GLY A 248 -1.60 -5.93 0.40
CA GLY A 248 -2.93 -6.57 0.46
C GLY A 248 -3.14 -7.29 1.79
N ILE A 249 -3.77 -8.46 1.76
CA ILE A 249 -4.07 -9.27 2.93
C ILE A 249 -2.78 -9.93 3.43
N LEU A 250 -2.43 -9.64 4.68
CA LEU A 250 -1.16 -10.10 5.27
C LEU A 250 -1.10 -11.62 5.42
N ASP A 251 -2.20 -12.24 5.83
CA ASP A 251 -2.28 -13.70 6.00
C ASP A 251 -2.13 -14.44 4.67
N ASP A 252 -2.65 -13.87 3.57
CA ASP A 252 -2.49 -14.45 2.23
C ASP A 252 -1.05 -14.28 1.72
N ALA A 253 -0.39 -13.16 2.02
CA ALA A 253 1.04 -13.00 1.73
C ALA A 253 1.91 -14.00 2.52
N ILE A 254 1.61 -14.25 3.79
CA ILE A 254 2.26 -15.27 4.61
C ILE A 254 2.08 -16.64 3.97
N SER A 255 0.87 -17.00 3.55
CA SER A 255 0.58 -18.25 2.86
C SER A 255 1.35 -18.38 1.52
N CYS A 256 1.53 -17.26 0.79
CA CYS A 256 2.37 -17.23 -0.41
C CYS A 256 3.86 -17.45 -0.09
N ILE A 257 4.35 -16.89 1.01
CA ILE A 257 5.75 -17.09 1.45
C ILE A 257 5.98 -18.58 1.80
N GLU A 258 5.03 -19.24 2.47
CA GLU A 258 5.12 -20.67 2.80
C GLU A 258 5.31 -21.57 1.57
N LEU A 259 4.78 -21.20 0.40
CA LEU A 259 4.97 -21.95 -0.83
C LEU A 259 6.44 -21.99 -1.30
N VAL A 260 7.28 -21.07 -0.82
CA VAL A 260 8.65 -20.89 -1.30
C VAL A 260 9.69 -21.03 -0.18
N ALA A 261 9.36 -20.59 1.03
CA ALA A 261 10.31 -20.49 2.14
C ALA A 261 10.51 -21.82 2.87
N PRO A 262 11.75 -22.09 3.41
CA PRO A 262 11.99 -23.17 4.34
C PRO A 262 11.25 -22.91 5.68
N GLU A 263 11.30 -23.91 6.59
CA GLU A 263 10.75 -23.77 7.94
C GLU A 263 11.44 -22.64 8.71
N ASP A 264 10.69 -21.59 9.04
CA ASP A 264 11.14 -20.48 9.88
C ASP A 264 9.95 -19.59 10.30
N VAL A 265 10.21 -18.67 11.22
CA VAL A 265 9.27 -17.59 11.57
C VAL A 265 9.28 -16.52 10.48
N LEU A 266 8.08 -16.10 10.02
CA LEU A 266 7.95 -15.14 8.94
C LEU A 266 7.72 -13.71 9.42
N ALA A 267 6.86 -13.52 10.43
CA ALA A 267 6.52 -12.19 10.89
C ALA A 267 5.94 -12.13 12.31
N TYR A 268 6.10 -10.97 12.94
CA TYR A 268 5.45 -10.59 14.20
C TYR A 268 4.71 -9.26 14.04
N ALA A 269 3.62 -9.08 14.79
CA ALA A 269 3.02 -7.80 15.07
C ALA A 269 3.59 -7.26 16.39
N GLU A 270 4.13 -6.03 16.39
CA GLU A 270 4.58 -5.34 17.60
C GLU A 270 3.60 -4.21 17.94
N ASP A 271 2.92 -4.32 19.07
CA ASP A 271 1.94 -3.35 19.54
C ASP A 271 2.62 -2.06 20.08
N LYS A 272 1.82 -1.06 20.42
CA LYS A 272 2.28 0.22 20.96
C LYS A 272 3.06 0.08 22.30
N ALA A 273 2.86 -1.02 23.02
CA ALA A 273 3.55 -1.31 24.28
C ALA A 273 4.86 -2.09 24.06
N GLY A 274 5.17 -2.49 22.81
CA GLY A 274 6.35 -3.29 22.45
C GLY A 274 6.14 -4.80 22.61
N ASN A 275 4.91 -5.26 22.81
CA ASN A 275 4.64 -6.69 22.86
C ASN A 275 4.56 -7.25 21.44
N ARG A 276 5.25 -8.37 21.21
CA ARG A 276 5.26 -9.07 19.93
C ARG A 276 4.30 -10.25 19.93
N THR A 277 3.45 -10.33 18.91
CA THR A 277 2.56 -11.46 18.64
C THR A 277 2.99 -12.10 17.33
N LEU A 278 3.18 -13.43 17.31
CA LEU A 278 3.49 -14.17 16.09
C LEU A 278 2.33 -14.04 15.10
N LEU A 279 2.63 -13.70 13.86
CA LEU A 279 1.66 -13.62 12.76
C LEU A 279 1.69 -14.87 11.90
N GLY A 280 2.87 -15.44 11.66
CA GLY A 280 2.99 -16.67 10.89
C GLY A 280 4.41 -17.23 10.86
N SER A 281 4.47 -18.52 10.53
CA SER A 281 5.70 -19.28 10.33
C SER A 281 5.52 -20.21 9.15
N SER A 282 6.58 -20.46 8.39
CA SER A 282 6.59 -21.49 7.34
C SER A 282 6.84 -22.88 7.95
N THR A 283 6.18 -23.89 7.37
CA THR A 283 6.36 -25.31 7.72
C THR A 283 7.54 -25.94 6.97
N GLY A 284 8.07 -25.29 5.94
CA GLY A 284 9.13 -25.80 5.09
C GLY A 284 8.67 -26.71 3.96
N ASP A 285 7.37 -26.87 3.78
CA ASP A 285 6.76 -27.65 2.68
C ASP A 285 6.77 -26.86 1.36
N SER A 286 7.94 -26.27 1.00
CA SER A 286 8.06 -25.44 -0.18
C SER A 286 7.80 -26.21 -1.48
N VAL A 287 7.08 -25.54 -2.42
CA VAL A 287 6.69 -26.11 -3.72
C VAL A 287 7.85 -26.10 -4.71
N ILE A 288 8.82 -25.20 -4.51
CA ILE A 288 9.98 -24.99 -5.36
C ILE A 288 11.28 -24.99 -4.54
N SER A 289 12.39 -25.34 -5.21
CA SER A 289 13.75 -25.26 -4.66
C SER A 289 14.71 -24.47 -5.57
N GLN A 290 14.17 -23.95 -6.67
CA GLN A 290 14.94 -23.19 -7.64
C GLN A 290 15.27 -21.79 -7.10
N PRO A 291 16.38 -21.18 -7.57
CA PRO A 291 16.74 -19.82 -7.21
C PRO A 291 15.66 -18.82 -7.60
N THR A 292 15.51 -17.77 -6.79
CA THR A 292 14.47 -16.76 -6.97
C THR A 292 15.06 -15.34 -7.03
N VAL A 293 14.36 -14.46 -7.73
CA VAL A 293 14.59 -13.02 -7.83
C VAL A 293 13.27 -12.31 -7.54
N CYS A 294 13.27 -11.24 -6.76
CA CYS A 294 12.14 -10.33 -6.64
C CYS A 294 12.45 -9.02 -7.37
N LEU A 295 11.57 -8.64 -8.28
CA LEU A 295 11.59 -7.35 -8.95
C LEU A 295 10.68 -6.38 -8.20
N VAL A 296 11.25 -5.27 -7.70
CA VAL A 296 10.57 -4.33 -6.79
C VAL A 296 10.79 -2.88 -7.23
N ASN A 297 9.89 -1.99 -6.82
CA ASN A 297 10.02 -0.55 -7.05
C ASN A 297 9.50 0.26 -5.84
N GLU A 298 9.53 1.59 -5.94
CA GLU A 298 9.07 2.52 -4.91
C GLU A 298 7.58 2.40 -4.55
N ASN A 299 6.79 1.72 -5.37
CA ASN A 299 5.37 1.43 -5.12
C ASN A 299 5.15 0.04 -4.49
N THR A 300 6.19 -0.80 -4.41
CA THR A 300 6.13 -2.06 -3.67
C THR A 300 6.00 -1.78 -2.18
N ALA A 301 4.94 -2.25 -1.52
CA ALA A 301 4.62 -1.85 -0.15
C ALA A 301 4.03 -2.96 0.73
N SER A 302 4.21 -2.83 2.05
CA SER A 302 3.47 -3.59 3.08
C SER A 302 3.67 -5.11 2.96
N ALA A 303 2.61 -5.89 2.72
CA ALA A 303 2.67 -7.34 2.55
C ALA A 303 3.62 -7.79 1.42
N ALA A 304 3.76 -6.97 0.36
CA ALA A 304 4.71 -7.23 -0.72
C ALA A 304 6.16 -7.03 -0.27
N GLU A 305 6.41 -6.09 0.63
CA GLU A 305 7.73 -5.93 1.25
C GLU A 305 8.04 -7.09 2.20
N LEU A 306 7.05 -7.58 2.97
CA LEU A 306 7.22 -8.77 3.79
C LEU A 306 7.57 -10.00 2.93
N PHE A 307 6.86 -10.21 1.82
CA PHE A 307 7.13 -11.29 0.89
C PHE A 307 8.58 -11.21 0.37
N ALA A 308 8.99 -10.06 -0.17
CA ALA A 308 10.33 -9.86 -0.71
C ALA A 308 11.43 -10.00 0.37
N SER A 309 11.21 -9.45 1.57
CA SER A 309 12.13 -9.52 2.70
C SER A 309 12.30 -10.96 3.21
N SER A 310 11.20 -11.69 3.37
CA SER A 310 11.23 -13.08 3.83
C SER A 310 11.97 -13.98 2.84
N LEU A 311 11.69 -13.87 1.54
CA LEU A 311 12.40 -14.65 0.53
C LEU A 311 13.89 -14.28 0.45
N ARG A 312 14.23 -12.99 0.58
CA ARG A 312 15.62 -12.55 0.64
C ARG A 312 16.37 -13.19 1.80
N THR A 313 15.77 -13.17 2.99
CA THR A 313 16.40 -13.68 4.22
C THR A 313 16.46 -15.20 4.23
N LEU A 314 15.40 -15.90 3.81
CA LEU A 314 15.27 -17.34 3.98
C LEU A 314 15.72 -18.14 2.76
N CYS A 315 15.54 -17.61 1.55
CA CYS A 315 15.84 -18.28 0.28
C CYS A 315 17.07 -17.72 -0.43
N GLY A 316 17.68 -16.62 0.06
CA GLY A 316 18.77 -15.94 -0.63
C GLY A 316 18.33 -15.23 -1.92
N THR A 317 17.05 -14.93 -2.04
CA THR A 317 16.46 -14.21 -3.17
C THR A 317 17.14 -12.87 -3.38
N ARG A 318 17.45 -12.52 -4.64
CA ARG A 318 18.01 -11.22 -5.00
C ARG A 318 16.88 -10.23 -5.29
N LEU A 319 16.94 -9.05 -4.68
CA LEU A 319 16.04 -7.94 -4.98
C LEU A 319 16.65 -7.11 -6.11
N VAL A 320 15.87 -6.88 -7.18
CA VAL A 320 16.26 -6.11 -8.37
C VAL A 320 15.28 -4.95 -8.55
N GLY A 321 15.76 -3.78 -8.94
CA GLY A 321 14.91 -2.61 -9.22
C GLY A 321 15.31 -1.38 -8.43
N SER A 322 14.38 -0.77 -7.68
CA SER A 322 14.59 0.38 -6.80
C SER A 322 14.11 0.11 -5.38
N THR A 323 14.54 0.95 -4.42
CA THR A 323 14.12 0.86 -3.00
C THR A 323 12.60 0.92 -2.88
N THR A 324 12.04 0.05 -2.01
CA THR A 324 10.60 -0.07 -1.81
C THR A 324 10.03 1.06 -0.93
N MET A 325 8.70 1.14 -0.82
CA MET A 325 7.99 2.24 -0.12
C MET A 325 8.31 2.38 1.36
N GLY A 326 8.51 1.28 2.09
CA GLY A 326 8.72 1.30 3.53
C GLY A 326 7.44 1.43 4.35
N LYS A 327 6.40 0.67 4.02
CA LYS A 327 5.16 0.59 4.81
C LYS A 327 5.22 -0.60 5.76
N GLY A 328 5.92 -0.46 6.87
CA GLY A 328 6.07 -1.50 7.91
C GLY A 328 5.03 -1.39 9.04
N THR A 329 3.78 -1.05 8.72
CA THR A 329 2.68 -0.95 9.71
C THR A 329 1.54 -1.89 9.36
N ILE A 330 0.85 -2.39 10.39
CA ILE A 330 -0.31 -3.27 10.29
C ILE A 330 -1.56 -2.45 10.61
N GLN A 331 -2.54 -2.51 9.71
CA GLN A 331 -3.85 -1.93 9.93
C GLN A 331 -4.79 -2.97 10.57
N SER A 332 -5.75 -2.47 11.36
CA SER A 332 -6.83 -3.32 11.90
C SER A 332 -7.66 -3.92 10.77
N SER A 333 -8.29 -5.06 11.04
CA SER A 333 -9.44 -5.45 10.22
C SER A 333 -10.47 -4.33 10.21
N PRO A 334 -11.20 -4.12 9.10
CA PRO A 334 -12.21 -3.08 9.02
C PRO A 334 -13.26 -3.24 10.14
N GLN A 335 -13.35 -2.23 11.02
CA GLN A 335 -14.37 -2.19 12.06
C GLN A 335 -15.64 -1.59 11.48
N ARG A 336 -16.65 -2.45 11.23
CA ARG A 336 -17.94 -2.02 10.72
C ARG A 336 -18.68 -1.15 11.74
N LEU A 337 -19.25 -0.05 11.27
CA LEU A 337 -20.11 0.85 12.03
C LEU A 337 -21.59 0.51 11.85
N SER A 338 -22.47 1.18 12.62
CA SER A 338 -23.91 0.88 12.65
C SER A 338 -24.65 1.21 11.35
N ASP A 339 -24.14 2.14 10.58
CA ASP A 339 -24.68 2.58 9.27
C ASP A 339 -24.15 1.74 8.08
N GLY A 340 -23.31 0.73 8.36
CA GLY A 340 -22.70 -0.13 7.36
C GLY A 340 -21.35 0.36 6.83
N SER A 341 -20.92 1.57 7.16
CA SER A 341 -19.58 2.08 6.89
C SER A 341 -18.53 1.36 7.73
N ALA A 342 -17.25 1.59 7.47
CA ALA A 342 -16.17 0.96 8.23
C ALA A 342 -14.98 1.88 8.45
N VAL A 343 -14.24 1.61 9.52
CA VAL A 343 -12.98 2.30 9.84
C VAL A 343 -11.84 1.31 9.96
N VAL A 344 -10.66 1.75 9.53
CA VAL A 344 -9.39 1.02 9.62
C VAL A 344 -8.37 1.97 10.24
N VAL A 345 -7.59 1.49 11.20
CA VAL A 345 -6.54 2.27 11.87
C VAL A 345 -5.26 1.44 12.00
N THR A 346 -4.12 2.09 12.16
CA THR A 346 -2.85 1.42 12.44
C THR A 346 -2.84 0.88 13.87
N VAL A 347 -2.61 -0.42 14.03
CA VAL A 347 -2.65 -1.12 15.33
C VAL A 347 -1.30 -1.68 15.77
N ALA A 348 -0.36 -1.93 14.85
CA ALA A 348 0.93 -2.52 15.16
C ALA A 348 1.98 -2.14 14.10
N LYS A 349 3.25 -2.43 14.42
CA LYS A 349 4.35 -2.51 13.45
C LYS A 349 4.50 -3.94 12.97
N LEU A 350 4.86 -4.09 11.70
CA LEU A 350 5.22 -5.35 11.09
C LEU A 350 6.72 -5.58 11.30
N ILE A 351 7.06 -6.63 12.00
CA ILE A 351 8.44 -7.04 12.26
C ILE A 351 8.69 -8.33 11.49
N CYS A 352 9.71 -8.37 10.63
CA CYS A 352 10.10 -9.56 9.91
C CYS A 352 10.61 -10.66 10.86
N GLY A 353 10.64 -11.92 10.42
CA GLY A 353 11.06 -13.06 11.22
C GLY A 353 12.47 -12.91 11.78
N ASP A 354 13.39 -12.29 11.06
CA ASP A 354 14.74 -11.95 11.50
C ASP A 354 14.82 -10.78 12.50
N GLY A 355 13.71 -10.20 12.86
CA GLY A 355 13.60 -9.06 13.76
C GLY A 355 13.79 -7.69 13.11
N SER A 356 14.06 -7.63 11.81
CA SER A 356 14.16 -6.36 11.06
C SER A 356 12.80 -5.70 10.85
N CYS A 357 12.80 -4.40 10.53
CA CYS A 357 11.60 -3.63 10.22
C CYS A 357 11.93 -2.63 9.12
N PHE A 358 11.18 -2.66 8.06
CA PHE A 358 11.36 -1.76 6.90
C PHE A 358 10.51 -0.48 6.99
N ASP A 359 9.81 -0.24 8.11
CA ASP A 359 8.94 0.94 8.28
C ASP A 359 9.72 2.24 8.15
N GLY A 360 9.30 3.08 7.19
CA GLY A 360 9.89 4.38 6.89
C GLY A 360 11.21 4.34 6.10
N THR A 361 11.78 3.15 5.84
CA THR A 361 13.07 3.02 5.12
C THR A 361 12.96 2.27 3.80
N GLY A 362 11.99 1.35 3.69
CA GLY A 362 11.90 0.41 2.59
C GLY A 362 12.99 -0.66 2.59
N LEU A 363 12.92 -1.55 1.61
CA LEU A 363 13.93 -2.57 1.35
C LEU A 363 14.89 -2.03 0.29
N THR A 364 16.17 -1.96 0.61
CA THR A 364 17.21 -1.70 -0.38
C THR A 364 17.38 -2.90 -1.29
N VAL A 365 17.68 -2.68 -2.57
CA VAL A 365 17.85 -3.75 -3.56
C VAL A 365 19.32 -4.25 -3.60
N ASP A 366 19.49 -5.51 -4.05
CA ASP A 366 20.82 -6.10 -4.25
C ASP A 366 21.41 -5.73 -5.62
N VAL A 367 20.52 -5.43 -6.57
CA VAL A 367 20.86 -5.07 -7.95
C VAL A 367 20.01 -3.84 -8.33
N GLU A 368 20.64 -2.70 -8.28
CA GLU A 368 19.96 -1.43 -8.67
C GLU A 368 19.70 -1.41 -10.18
N ARG A 369 18.48 -1.09 -10.54
CA ARG A 369 18.03 -0.83 -11.89
C ARG A 369 16.82 0.12 -11.84
N PRO A 370 17.01 1.37 -11.41
CA PRO A 370 15.98 2.39 -11.54
C PRO A 370 15.69 2.64 -13.02
N LEU A 371 14.47 3.08 -13.34
CA LEU A 371 14.15 3.55 -14.67
C LEU A 371 14.68 4.98 -14.84
N THR A 372 15.30 5.25 -15.98
CA THR A 372 15.60 6.63 -16.39
C THR A 372 14.32 7.41 -16.68
N ALA A 373 14.38 8.73 -16.76
CA ALA A 373 13.21 9.56 -17.04
C ALA A 373 12.53 9.16 -18.37
N ASP A 374 13.30 8.85 -19.41
CA ASP A 374 12.76 8.40 -20.70
C ASP A 374 12.12 7.01 -20.61
N GLU A 375 12.70 6.11 -19.83
CA GLU A 375 12.14 4.78 -19.59
C GLU A 375 10.85 4.83 -18.76
N GLN A 376 10.75 5.74 -17.80
CA GLN A 376 9.52 5.96 -17.02
C GLN A 376 8.36 6.41 -17.91
N VAL A 377 8.62 7.25 -18.90
CA VAL A 377 7.62 7.68 -19.89
C VAL A 377 7.07 6.48 -20.66
N SER A 378 7.95 5.53 -21.01
CA SER A 378 7.60 4.33 -21.78
C SER A 378 7.22 3.13 -20.94
N TYR A 379 7.12 3.26 -19.62
CA TYR A 379 6.96 2.15 -18.68
C TYR A 379 5.79 1.21 -19.03
N TYR A 380 4.64 1.78 -19.39
CA TYR A 380 3.45 1.00 -19.74
C TYR A 380 3.46 0.49 -21.20
N ASP A 381 4.46 0.87 -22.00
CA ASP A 381 4.64 0.38 -23.38
C ASP A 381 5.52 -0.86 -23.46
N TYR A 382 6.30 -1.12 -22.39
CA TYR A 382 7.19 -2.28 -22.37
C TYR A 382 6.43 -3.60 -22.39
N THR A 383 6.99 -4.54 -23.13
CA THR A 383 6.66 -5.96 -23.10
C THR A 383 7.66 -6.70 -22.20
N LEU A 384 7.41 -7.98 -21.93
CA LEU A 384 8.36 -8.82 -21.18
C LEU A 384 9.76 -8.87 -21.81
N ASP A 385 9.85 -8.73 -23.12
CA ASP A 385 11.12 -8.77 -23.87
C ASP A 385 11.82 -7.42 -23.97
N THR A 386 11.11 -6.31 -23.73
CA THR A 386 11.64 -4.96 -23.90
C THR A 386 11.77 -4.18 -22.60
N ASP A 387 11.15 -4.65 -21.51
CA ASP A 387 11.25 -4.01 -20.19
C ASP A 387 12.67 -4.17 -19.62
N PRO A 388 13.41 -3.05 -19.45
CA PRO A 388 14.81 -3.09 -19.03
C PRO A 388 15.00 -3.66 -17.61
N GLN A 389 14.01 -3.50 -16.71
CA GLN A 389 14.05 -4.06 -15.36
C GLN A 389 13.78 -5.57 -15.39
N ILE A 390 12.83 -6.04 -16.19
CA ILE A 390 12.57 -7.48 -16.38
C ILE A 390 13.80 -8.15 -16.99
N GLN A 391 14.42 -7.56 -18.02
CA GLN A 391 15.64 -8.10 -18.64
C GLN A 391 16.79 -8.19 -17.62
N ARG A 392 16.92 -7.20 -16.74
CA ARG A 392 17.88 -7.24 -15.65
C ARG A 392 17.59 -8.36 -14.66
N ALA A 393 16.32 -8.55 -14.27
CA ALA A 393 15.91 -9.64 -13.39
C ALA A 393 16.15 -11.02 -14.04
N VAL A 394 15.87 -11.18 -15.34
CA VAL A 394 16.12 -12.41 -16.10
C VAL A 394 17.62 -12.75 -16.11
N SER A 395 18.47 -11.77 -16.41
CA SER A 395 19.94 -11.99 -16.40
C SER A 395 20.43 -12.34 -14.99
N THR A 396 19.90 -11.73 -13.95
CA THR A 396 20.22 -12.06 -12.55
C THR A 396 19.79 -13.49 -12.20
N ALA A 397 18.58 -13.90 -12.59
CA ALA A 397 18.06 -15.24 -12.35
C ALA A 397 18.88 -16.33 -13.07
N GLN A 398 19.33 -16.08 -14.30
CA GLN A 398 20.19 -16.97 -15.08
C GLN A 398 21.59 -17.11 -14.43
N GLN A 399 22.16 -16.04 -13.88
CA GLN A 399 23.44 -16.11 -13.16
C GLN A 399 23.35 -17.01 -11.93
N LEU A 400 22.23 -17.00 -11.21
CA LEU A 400 22.00 -17.85 -10.04
C LEU A 400 21.94 -19.35 -10.40
N THR A 401 21.51 -19.70 -11.62
CA THR A 401 21.47 -21.09 -12.10
C THR A 401 22.78 -21.58 -12.71
N GLY A 402 23.77 -20.70 -12.89
CA GLY A 402 25.01 -21.02 -13.58
C GLY A 402 24.85 -21.24 -15.11
N VAL A 403 23.70 -20.89 -15.65
CA VAL A 403 23.45 -20.93 -17.12
C VAL A 403 23.98 -19.63 -17.72
N THR A 404 25.21 -19.69 -18.24
CA THR A 404 25.78 -18.60 -19.04
C THR A 404 25.16 -18.64 -20.44
N THR A 405 24.23 -17.76 -20.75
CA THR A 405 23.76 -17.55 -22.13
C THR A 405 24.92 -16.93 -22.94
N VAL A 406 25.31 -17.58 -24.04
CA VAL A 406 26.23 -17.03 -25.04
C VAL A 406 25.50 -15.83 -25.68
N GLY A 407 25.80 -14.61 -25.24
CA GLY A 407 25.21 -13.35 -25.71
C GLY A 407 24.79 -12.37 -24.60
N GLY A 408 25.02 -12.72 -23.32
CA GLY A 408 24.71 -11.85 -22.19
C GLY A 408 25.73 -10.73 -21.99
N VAL A 409 25.27 -9.58 -21.55
CA VAL A 409 26.02 -8.44 -21.08
C VAL A 409 27.05 -8.90 -20.04
N ASN A 410 28.33 -8.56 -20.23
CA ASN A 410 29.42 -8.93 -19.33
C ASN A 410 29.34 -8.18 -18.00
N ASP A 411 29.87 -8.76 -16.90
CA ASP A 411 29.96 -8.11 -15.58
C ASP A 411 30.60 -6.71 -15.62
N ALA A 412 31.44 -6.42 -16.61
CA ALA A 412 32.04 -5.12 -16.83
C ALA A 412 31.03 -4.06 -17.35
N ASP A 413 30.06 -4.47 -18.17
CA ASP A 413 28.98 -3.59 -18.66
C ASP A 413 27.96 -3.33 -17.52
N ILE A 414 27.82 -4.31 -16.62
CA ILE A 414 26.97 -4.23 -15.41
C ILE A 414 27.52 -3.19 -14.43
N ALA A 415 28.85 -3.18 -14.22
CA ALA A 415 29.52 -2.22 -13.36
C ALA A 415 29.53 -0.80 -13.96
N ALA A 416 29.55 -0.68 -15.28
CA ALA A 416 29.53 0.61 -16.00
C ALA A 416 28.14 1.26 -15.93
N ASP A 417 27.05 0.49 -16.07
CA ASP A 417 25.67 1.00 -15.98
C ASP A 417 25.32 1.45 -14.54
N SER A 418 25.74 0.65 -13.54
CA SER A 418 25.58 1.01 -12.11
C SER A 418 26.38 2.27 -11.73
N ALA A 419 27.59 2.46 -12.31
CA ALA A 419 28.40 3.64 -12.08
C ALA A 419 27.85 4.89 -12.81
N ALA A 420 27.22 4.73 -13.98
CA ALA A 420 26.57 5.80 -14.70
C ALA A 420 25.31 6.29 -13.98
N ALA A 421 24.45 5.37 -13.52
CA ALA A 421 23.24 5.71 -12.77
C ALA A 421 23.56 6.38 -11.42
N SER A 422 24.60 5.91 -10.71
CA SER A 422 25.03 6.54 -9.45
C SER A 422 25.65 7.93 -9.67
N SER A 423 26.29 8.19 -10.80
CA SER A 423 26.85 9.50 -11.13
C SER A 423 25.80 10.51 -11.54
N GLU A 424 24.73 10.10 -12.21
CA GLU A 424 23.59 10.96 -12.53
C GLU A 424 22.75 11.30 -11.29
N ALA A 425 22.47 10.33 -10.43
CA ALA A 425 21.75 10.57 -9.18
C ALA A 425 22.54 11.47 -8.20
N ALA A 426 23.89 11.37 -8.19
CA ALA A 426 24.74 12.26 -7.42
C ALA A 426 24.80 13.69 -8.02
N ALA A 427 24.70 13.84 -9.34
CA ALA A 427 24.66 15.13 -10.01
C ALA A 427 23.33 15.86 -9.78
N GLU A 428 22.20 15.15 -9.80
CA GLU A 428 20.88 15.73 -9.46
C GLU A 428 20.77 16.11 -7.97
N SER A 429 21.35 15.30 -7.06
CA SER A 429 21.38 15.61 -5.63
C SER A 429 22.23 16.86 -5.33
N THR A 430 23.35 17.09 -6.03
CA THR A 430 24.15 18.30 -5.87
C THR A 430 23.49 19.51 -6.49
N ALA A 431 22.80 19.38 -7.63
CA ALA A 431 22.06 20.47 -8.26
C ALA A 431 20.85 20.92 -7.39
N SER A 432 20.15 19.97 -6.74
CA SER A 432 19.05 20.30 -5.85
C SER A 432 19.52 20.94 -4.53
N SER A 433 20.72 20.61 -4.03
CA SER A 433 21.29 21.21 -2.83
C SER A 433 21.85 22.63 -3.10
N GLU A 434 22.37 22.90 -4.29
CA GLU A 434 22.79 24.26 -4.68
C GLU A 434 21.58 25.18 -4.91
N ALA A 435 20.50 24.67 -5.51
CA ALA A 435 19.27 25.45 -5.69
C ALA A 435 18.55 25.76 -4.36
N ALA A 436 18.64 24.87 -3.36
CA ALA A 436 18.11 25.11 -2.02
C ALA A 436 18.98 26.12 -1.23
N GLY A 437 20.30 26.11 -1.43
CA GLY A 437 21.22 27.06 -0.81
C GLY A 437 21.07 28.49 -1.35
N GLU A 438 20.78 28.64 -2.63
CA GLU A 438 20.50 29.97 -3.23
C GLU A 438 19.12 30.52 -2.83
N ALA A 439 18.12 29.67 -2.57
CA ALA A 439 16.81 30.11 -2.11
C ALA A 439 16.84 30.58 -0.64
N GLU A 440 17.65 29.99 0.23
CA GLU A 440 17.83 30.48 1.61
C GLU A 440 18.64 31.79 1.66
N ALA A 441 19.68 31.94 0.83
CA ALA A 441 20.45 33.17 0.78
C ALA A 441 19.66 34.39 0.24
N SER A 442 18.64 34.17 -0.61
CA SER A 442 17.76 35.22 -1.11
C SER A 442 16.65 35.62 -0.13
N SER A 443 16.29 34.73 0.83
CA SER A 443 15.28 35.03 1.85
C SER A 443 15.83 35.82 3.04
N GLU A 444 17.13 35.69 3.36
CA GLU A 444 17.76 36.49 4.42
C GLU A 444 18.09 37.94 3.96
N ALA A 445 18.36 38.14 2.70
CA ALA A 445 18.61 39.50 2.13
C ALA A 445 17.33 40.34 2.02
N GLY A 446 16.12 39.73 2.03
CA GLY A 446 14.83 40.41 1.99
C GLY A 446 14.29 40.89 3.34
N ALA A 447 14.80 40.35 4.46
CA ALA A 447 14.29 40.62 5.81
C ALA A 447 14.97 41.85 6.48
N GLU A 448 16.13 42.28 6.04
CA GLU A 448 16.82 43.46 6.59
C GLU A 448 16.38 44.80 5.95
N GLY A 449 15.59 44.78 4.89
CA GLY A 449 15.12 45.97 4.18
C GLY A 449 13.82 46.61 4.65
N GLU A 450 13.05 45.95 5.51
CA GLU A 450 11.71 46.43 5.96
C GLU A 450 11.67 47.06 7.36
N GLN A 451 12.78 47.16 8.09
CA GLN A 451 12.79 47.71 9.47
C GLN A 451 13.17 49.19 9.58
N GLU A 452 13.50 49.92 8.47
CA GLU A 452 13.85 51.34 8.53
C GLU A 452 12.76 52.31 8.00
N ALA A 453 11.58 51.87 7.63
CA ALA A 453 10.55 52.74 7.04
C ALA A 453 9.29 52.99 7.91
N SER A 454 9.31 52.74 9.20
CA SER A 454 8.12 52.96 10.08
C SER A 454 8.36 53.83 11.34
N SER A 455 9.21 54.86 11.26
CA SER A 455 9.32 55.82 12.36
C SER A 455 9.45 57.26 11.91
N THR A 456 8.50 57.73 11.10
CA THR A 456 8.22 59.17 10.97
C THR A 456 6.82 59.35 10.36
N GLU A 457 5.79 59.40 11.21
CA GLU A 457 4.60 60.23 10.97
C GLU A 457 3.58 60.00 12.14
N SER A 458 3.73 60.79 13.16
CA SER A 458 2.58 61.20 14.00
C SER A 458 2.96 62.44 14.79
N ALA A 459 2.79 63.62 14.26
CA ALA A 459 2.61 64.88 15.00
C ALA A 459 2.03 65.94 14.03
N SER A 460 0.70 66.00 13.96
CA SER A 460 -0.11 67.23 13.91
C SER A 460 -1.59 66.85 13.75
#